data_93830b67b73abf94521d16b8ae14a369
#
_entry.id   93830b67b73abf94521d16b8ae14a369
#
_cell.length_a   1.000
_cell.length_b   1.000
_cell.length_c   1.000
_cell.angle_alpha   90.00
_cell.angle_beta   90.00
_cell.angle_gamma   90.00
#
_symmetry.space_group_name_H-M   'P 1'
#
loop_
_entity.id
_entity.type
_entity.pdbx_description
1 polymer ?
#
loop_
_entity_poly.entity_id
_entity_poly.type
_entity_poly.pdbx_seq_one_letter_code
_entity_poly.pdbx_strand_id
1 'polypeptide(L)'
;ALADRGTAATRANAEAARANATRRRSVVGAQAKAQITHLSESELFVAGVVAYWAEGSKNKPWRFGQGTVFINSDPGLITLFLRWLALMRIEAERLQFRLMIHESADVPAALIYWSQVVGVAPEYFGKTQLKKHNPKTVRRNVGEDYHGCLVIYVRRSADLTLQIAGWCEGLTALCRR
;
A
#
# COMPACT_ATOMS: atom_id res chain seq x y z
N ALA A 1 -34.44 36.10 -12.51
CA ALA A 1 -33.29 36.99 -12.19
C ALA A 1 -32.79 36.89 -10.74
N LEU A 2 -33.66 36.79 -9.69
CA LEU A 2 -33.20 36.64 -8.27
C LEU A 2 -32.77 35.22 -7.93
N ALA A 3 -33.45 34.19 -8.45
CA ALA A 3 -33.12 32.79 -8.26
C ALA A 3 -31.77 32.43 -8.90
N ASP A 4 -31.40 33.05 -10.05
CA ASP A 4 -30.13 32.85 -10.75
C ASP A 4 -28.93 33.42 -9.98
N ARG A 5 -29.12 34.56 -9.31
CA ARG A 5 -28.06 35.17 -8.49
C ARG A 5 -27.76 34.35 -7.24
N GLY A 6 -28.79 33.74 -6.61
CA GLY A 6 -28.59 32.83 -5.48
C GLY A 6 -27.81 31.58 -5.84
N THR A 7 -28.11 30.96 -6.98
CA THR A 7 -27.38 29.78 -7.47
C THR A 7 -25.94 30.09 -7.85
N ALA A 8 -25.66 31.25 -8.46
CA ALA A 8 -24.31 31.69 -8.83
C ALA A 8 -23.45 31.97 -7.58
N ALA A 9 -23.99 32.67 -6.60
CA ALA A 9 -23.31 32.93 -5.32
C ALA A 9 -23.00 31.63 -4.55
N THR A 10 -23.94 30.70 -4.52
CA THR A 10 -23.74 29.38 -3.86
C THR A 10 -22.66 28.58 -4.56
N ARG A 11 -22.59 28.60 -5.90
CA ARG A 11 -21.52 27.93 -6.67
C ARG A 11 -20.17 28.59 -6.40
N ALA A 12 -20.07 29.90 -6.44
CA ALA A 12 -18.83 30.64 -6.17
C ALA A 12 -18.31 30.35 -4.74
N ASN A 13 -19.18 30.33 -3.74
CA ASN A 13 -18.83 29.97 -2.37
C ASN A 13 -18.34 28.52 -2.25
N ALA A 14 -18.99 27.59 -2.97
CA ALA A 14 -18.55 26.18 -2.97
C ALA A 14 -17.19 26.01 -3.67
N GLU A 15 -16.92 26.73 -4.75
CA GLU A 15 -15.63 26.75 -5.43
C GLU A 15 -14.53 27.34 -4.55
N ALA A 16 -14.79 28.48 -3.90
CA ALA A 16 -13.86 29.09 -2.96
C ALA A 16 -13.55 28.16 -1.77
N ALA A 17 -14.57 27.49 -1.22
CA ALA A 17 -14.40 26.52 -0.15
C ALA A 17 -13.54 25.30 -0.60
N ARG A 18 -13.75 24.78 -1.83
CA ARG A 18 -12.93 23.70 -2.40
C ARG A 18 -11.48 24.16 -2.62
N ALA A 19 -11.26 25.34 -3.17
CA ALA A 19 -9.94 25.91 -3.39
C ALA A 19 -9.19 26.09 -2.06
N ASN A 20 -9.85 26.60 -1.02
CA ASN A 20 -9.30 26.76 0.31
C ASN A 20 -8.97 25.40 0.95
N ALA A 21 -9.85 24.41 0.82
CA ALA A 21 -9.62 23.04 1.31
C ALA A 21 -8.40 22.41 0.61
N THR A 22 -8.28 22.57 -0.71
CA THR A 22 -7.14 22.07 -1.49
C THR A 22 -5.82 22.73 -1.03
N ARG A 23 -5.83 24.06 -0.91
CA ARG A 23 -4.66 24.82 -0.39
C ARG A 23 -4.26 24.34 1.01
N ARG A 24 -5.23 24.21 1.93
CA ARG A 24 -4.97 23.74 3.29
C ARG A 24 -4.38 22.31 3.29
N ARG A 25 -4.91 21.40 2.48
CA ARG A 25 -4.36 20.05 2.33
C ARG A 25 -2.91 20.07 1.86
N SER A 26 -2.59 20.88 0.86
CA SER A 26 -1.24 21.04 0.33
C SER A 26 -0.28 21.57 1.40
N VAL A 27 -0.65 22.65 2.09
CA VAL A 27 0.21 23.28 3.13
C VAL A 27 0.44 22.33 4.31
N VAL A 28 -0.64 21.77 4.86
CA VAL A 28 -0.53 20.85 6.02
C VAL A 28 0.24 19.60 5.64
N GLY A 29 -0.02 19.04 4.44
CA GLY A 29 0.71 17.86 3.94
C GLY A 29 2.21 18.13 3.74
N ALA A 30 2.56 19.30 3.17
CA ALA A 30 3.96 19.70 3.01
C ALA A 30 4.68 19.89 4.35
N GLN A 31 4.01 20.53 5.31
CA GLN A 31 4.55 20.70 6.65
C GLN A 31 4.75 19.37 7.38
N ALA A 32 3.77 18.48 7.32
CA ALA A 32 3.88 17.14 7.90
C ALA A 32 5.00 16.31 7.24
N LYS A 33 5.10 16.34 5.91
CA LYS A 33 6.18 15.67 5.16
C LYS A 33 7.56 16.17 5.60
N ALA A 34 7.72 17.48 5.84
CA ALA A 34 8.97 18.07 6.26
C ALA A 34 9.40 17.65 7.68
N GLN A 35 8.50 17.14 8.51
CA GLN A 35 8.82 16.61 9.84
C GLN A 35 9.50 15.25 9.80
N ILE A 36 9.31 14.50 8.71
CA ILE A 36 9.94 13.17 8.51
C ILE A 36 11.18 13.39 7.67
N THR A 37 12.30 13.69 8.29
CA THR A 37 13.57 13.99 7.62
C THR A 37 14.53 12.80 7.58
N HIS A 38 14.35 11.85 8.48
CA HIS A 38 15.22 10.68 8.65
C HIS A 38 14.38 9.48 9.10
N LEU A 39 14.86 8.29 8.79
CA LEU A 39 14.29 7.02 9.26
C LEU A 39 15.46 6.13 9.68
N SER A 40 15.69 6.01 11.00
CA SER A 40 16.69 5.11 11.56
C SER A 40 16.32 3.63 11.34
N GLU A 41 17.26 2.72 11.52
CA GLU A 41 17.00 1.28 11.42
C GLU A 41 15.95 0.81 12.44
N SER A 42 15.97 1.34 13.66
CA SER A 42 14.96 1.00 14.69
C SER A 42 13.58 1.51 14.33
N GLU A 43 13.47 2.71 13.78
CA GLU A 43 12.19 3.26 13.29
C GLU A 43 11.67 2.48 12.09
N LEU A 44 12.56 2.15 11.13
CA LEU A 44 12.22 1.31 9.98
C LEU A 44 11.79 -0.10 10.43
N PHE A 45 12.47 -0.67 11.43
CA PHE A 45 12.09 -1.97 12.01
C PHE A 45 10.66 -1.95 12.53
N VAL A 46 10.35 -1.00 13.41
CA VAL A 46 8.99 -0.89 13.97
C VAL A 46 7.96 -0.57 12.90
N ALA A 47 8.27 0.35 11.99
CA ALA A 47 7.36 0.70 10.88
C ALA A 47 7.02 -0.50 10.00
N GLY A 48 8.01 -1.34 9.66
CA GLY A 48 7.79 -2.54 8.86
C GLY A 48 6.99 -3.62 9.58
N VAL A 49 7.23 -3.84 10.89
CA VAL A 49 6.41 -4.74 11.72
C VAL A 49 4.96 -4.28 11.74
N VAL A 50 4.71 -2.98 11.99
CA VAL A 50 3.36 -2.41 12.03
C VAL A 50 2.70 -2.46 10.66
N ALA A 51 3.43 -2.14 9.58
CA ALA A 51 2.91 -2.23 8.21
C ALA A 51 2.46 -3.66 7.88
N TYR A 52 3.29 -4.67 8.20
CA TYR A 52 2.89 -6.07 7.99
C TYR A 52 1.73 -6.48 8.90
N TRP A 53 1.71 -6.03 10.14
CA TRP A 53 0.60 -6.31 11.05
C TRP A 53 -0.72 -5.76 10.54
N ALA A 54 -0.72 -4.57 9.93
CA ALA A 54 -1.92 -3.97 9.35
C ALA A 54 -2.36 -4.67 8.05
N GLU A 55 -1.44 -4.82 7.09
CA GLU A 55 -1.72 -5.14 5.68
C GLU A 55 -1.23 -6.54 5.25
N GLY A 56 -0.37 -7.19 6.03
CA GLY A 56 0.15 -8.53 5.71
C GLY A 56 -0.88 -9.65 5.89
N SER A 57 -0.59 -10.79 5.28
CA SER A 57 -1.42 -11.97 5.46
C SER A 57 -1.36 -12.45 6.91
N LYS A 58 -2.54 -12.74 7.47
CA LYS A 58 -2.64 -13.25 8.85
C LYS A 58 -2.42 -14.76 8.89
N ASN A 59 -1.66 -15.22 9.89
CA ASN A 59 -1.56 -16.64 10.18
C ASN A 59 -2.92 -17.20 10.58
N LYS A 60 -3.28 -18.33 9.98
CA LYS A 60 -4.49 -19.07 10.33
C LYS A 60 -4.08 -20.30 11.11
N PRO A 61 -4.59 -20.54 12.33
CA PRO A 61 -4.17 -21.65 13.19
C PRO A 61 -4.27 -23.04 12.53
N TRP A 62 -5.20 -23.18 11.58
CA TRP A 62 -5.44 -24.43 10.87
C TRP A 62 -4.63 -24.59 9.57
N ARG A 63 -3.74 -23.66 9.23
CA ARG A 63 -2.95 -23.69 8.00
C ARG A 63 -1.47 -23.59 8.33
N PHE A 64 -0.79 -24.72 8.35
CA PHE A 64 0.65 -24.79 8.61
C PHE A 64 1.48 -24.25 7.43
N GLY A 65 2.68 -23.73 7.72
CA GLY A 65 3.66 -23.36 6.71
C GLY A 65 3.29 -22.12 5.88
N GLN A 66 2.45 -21.23 6.42
CA GLN A 66 2.15 -19.97 5.74
C GLN A 66 3.40 -19.09 5.74
N GLY A 67 3.82 -18.67 4.54
CA GLY A 67 4.89 -17.70 4.37
C GLY A 67 4.41 -16.26 4.51
N THR A 68 5.35 -15.36 4.63
CA THR A 68 5.13 -13.92 4.66
C THR A 68 4.63 -13.44 3.30
N VAL A 69 3.42 -12.88 3.26
CA VAL A 69 2.81 -12.30 2.05
C VAL A 69 2.30 -10.90 2.38
N PHE A 70 2.67 -9.95 1.54
CA PHE A 70 2.26 -8.56 1.68
C PHE A 70 1.56 -8.10 0.40
N ILE A 71 0.40 -7.47 0.52
CA ILE A 71 -0.42 -7.04 -0.62
C ILE A 71 -0.83 -5.59 -0.39
N ASN A 72 -0.46 -4.70 -1.31
CA ASN A 72 -0.92 -3.32 -1.24
C ASN A 72 -1.00 -2.66 -2.62
N SER A 73 -1.80 -1.60 -2.72
CA SER A 73 -1.92 -0.73 -3.89
C SER A 73 -1.13 0.57 -3.75
N ASP A 74 -0.58 0.86 -2.56
CA ASP A 74 0.22 2.05 -2.31
C ASP A 74 1.71 1.75 -2.58
N PRO A 75 2.33 2.42 -3.57
CA PRO A 75 3.74 2.20 -3.90
C PRO A 75 4.69 2.63 -2.78
N GLY A 76 4.32 3.63 -1.97
CA GLY A 76 5.11 4.05 -0.83
C GLY A 76 5.17 2.97 0.25
N LEU A 77 4.03 2.33 0.54
CA LEU A 77 3.98 1.24 1.51
C LEU A 77 4.70 -0.01 1.00
N ILE A 78 4.62 -0.31 -0.30
CA ILE A 78 5.40 -1.37 -0.95
C ILE A 78 6.90 -1.10 -0.79
N THR A 79 7.35 0.12 -1.10
CA THR A 79 8.77 0.51 -0.99
C THR A 79 9.26 0.44 0.47
N LEU A 80 8.47 0.90 1.42
CA LEU A 80 8.78 0.80 2.85
C LEU A 80 8.95 -0.66 3.26
N PHE A 81 8.04 -1.53 2.85
CA PHE A 81 8.11 -2.96 3.19
C PHE A 81 9.32 -3.65 2.57
N LEU A 82 9.69 -3.32 1.33
CA LEU A 82 10.91 -3.84 0.69
C LEU A 82 12.18 -3.38 1.43
N ARG A 83 12.26 -2.11 1.84
CA ARG A 83 13.37 -1.60 2.66
C ARG A 83 13.44 -2.32 4.00
N TRP A 84 12.30 -2.61 4.62
CA TRP A 84 12.24 -3.39 5.84
C TRP A 84 12.72 -4.82 5.64
N LEU A 85 12.33 -5.51 4.56
CA LEU A 85 12.84 -6.84 4.24
C LEU A 85 14.37 -6.85 4.04
N ALA A 86 14.91 -5.82 3.41
CA ALA A 86 16.36 -5.63 3.28
C ALA A 86 17.04 -5.44 4.65
N LEU A 87 16.45 -4.65 5.56
CA LEU A 87 16.92 -4.52 6.95
C LEU A 87 16.92 -5.87 7.67
N MET A 88 15.90 -6.73 7.42
CA MET A 88 15.84 -8.10 7.93
C MET A 88 16.78 -9.08 7.21
N ARG A 89 17.63 -8.57 6.33
CA ARG A 89 18.59 -9.36 5.52
C ARG A 89 17.92 -10.46 4.69
N ILE A 90 16.69 -10.19 4.23
CA ILE A 90 16.00 -11.07 3.29
C ILE A 90 16.56 -10.82 1.89
N GLU A 91 17.18 -11.84 1.32
CA GLU A 91 17.78 -11.79 -0.02
C GLU A 91 16.71 -11.57 -1.10
N ALA A 92 17.07 -10.79 -2.14
CA ALA A 92 16.15 -10.42 -3.23
C ALA A 92 15.60 -11.65 -3.97
N GLU A 93 16.41 -12.70 -4.11
CA GLU A 93 16.06 -13.97 -4.78
C GLU A 93 14.91 -14.72 -4.06
N ARG A 94 14.66 -14.39 -2.81
CA ARG A 94 13.56 -14.94 -2.03
C ARG A 94 12.24 -14.22 -2.29
N LEU A 95 12.28 -13.06 -2.97
CA LEU A 95 11.10 -12.25 -3.25
C LEU A 95 10.46 -12.69 -4.56
N GLN A 96 9.16 -12.87 -4.55
CA GLN A 96 8.34 -13.09 -5.74
C GLN A 96 7.27 -12.02 -5.81
N PHE A 97 7.18 -11.37 -6.96
CA PHE A 97 6.19 -10.33 -7.23
C PHE A 97 5.07 -10.87 -8.11
N ARG A 98 3.83 -10.53 -7.79
CA ARG A 98 2.67 -10.81 -8.65
C ARG A 98 1.75 -9.60 -8.65
N LEU A 99 1.20 -9.33 -9.81
CA LEU A 99 0.16 -8.33 -9.96
C LEU A 99 -1.22 -8.95 -9.65
N MET A 100 -2.03 -8.27 -8.83
CA MET A 100 -3.43 -8.57 -8.61
C MET A 100 -4.26 -7.38 -9.09
N ILE A 101 -4.99 -7.54 -10.18
CA ILE A 101 -5.68 -6.44 -10.85
C ILE A 101 -7.03 -6.91 -11.40
N HIS A 102 -7.93 -5.99 -11.67
CA HIS A 102 -9.21 -6.32 -12.29
C HIS A 102 -9.03 -6.67 -13.78
N GLU A 103 -9.84 -7.61 -14.28
CA GLU A 103 -9.77 -8.10 -15.66
C GLU A 103 -9.97 -7.02 -16.74
N SER A 104 -10.67 -5.92 -16.41
CA SER A 104 -10.91 -4.79 -17.33
C SER A 104 -9.81 -3.71 -17.31
N ALA A 105 -8.74 -3.91 -16.55
CA ALA A 105 -7.66 -2.92 -16.44
C ALA A 105 -6.54 -3.21 -17.45
N ASP A 106 -5.72 -2.20 -17.72
CA ASP A 106 -4.51 -2.33 -18.54
C ASP A 106 -3.42 -3.08 -17.75
N VAL A 107 -3.37 -4.39 -17.94
CA VAL A 107 -2.38 -5.26 -17.26
C VAL A 107 -0.94 -4.93 -17.68
N PRO A 108 -0.61 -4.75 -18.98
CA PRO A 108 0.73 -4.34 -19.40
C PRO A 108 1.20 -3.04 -18.75
N ALA A 109 0.39 -1.99 -18.78
CA ALA A 109 0.74 -0.71 -18.16
C ALA A 109 0.94 -0.85 -16.64
N ALA A 110 0.11 -1.61 -15.96
CA ALA A 110 0.25 -1.87 -14.53
C ALA A 110 1.52 -2.66 -14.18
N LEU A 111 1.92 -3.63 -15.01
CA LEU A 111 3.18 -4.36 -14.85
C LEU A 111 4.39 -3.44 -15.01
N ILE A 112 4.38 -2.56 -16.00
CA ILE A 112 5.44 -1.56 -16.21
C ILE A 112 5.52 -0.64 -14.99
N TYR A 113 4.39 -0.12 -14.54
CA TYR A 113 4.33 0.73 -13.34
C TYR A 113 4.98 0.05 -12.12
N TRP A 114 4.54 -1.16 -11.78
CA TRP A 114 5.07 -1.87 -10.63
C TRP A 114 6.53 -2.28 -10.80
N SER A 115 6.94 -2.62 -12.02
CA SER A 115 8.34 -2.87 -12.36
C SER A 115 9.24 -1.68 -12.00
N GLN A 116 8.81 -0.47 -12.33
CA GLN A 116 9.52 0.77 -11.98
C GLN A 116 9.57 0.98 -10.46
N VAL A 117 8.45 0.71 -9.75
CA VAL A 117 8.37 0.87 -8.30
C VAL A 117 9.32 -0.06 -7.56
N VAL A 118 9.42 -1.33 -7.98
CA VAL A 118 10.23 -2.34 -7.26
C VAL A 118 11.62 -2.56 -7.86
N GLY A 119 11.94 -1.97 -9.01
CA GLY A 119 13.22 -2.13 -9.69
C GLY A 119 13.45 -3.53 -10.26
N VAL A 120 12.38 -4.26 -10.60
CA VAL A 120 12.43 -5.63 -11.16
C VAL A 120 11.72 -5.64 -12.49
N ALA A 121 12.35 -6.18 -13.53
CA ALA A 121 11.77 -6.19 -14.86
C ALA A 121 10.47 -7.04 -14.94
N PRO A 122 9.49 -6.65 -15.79
CA PRO A 122 8.16 -7.26 -15.85
C PRO A 122 8.17 -8.77 -16.07
N GLU A 123 9.13 -9.31 -16.81
CA GLU A 123 9.30 -10.73 -17.11
C GLU A 123 9.59 -11.60 -15.87
N TYR A 124 10.09 -11.00 -14.78
CA TYR A 124 10.32 -11.70 -13.51
C TYR A 124 9.10 -11.70 -12.59
N PHE A 125 8.01 -11.05 -13.01
CA PHE A 125 6.75 -11.13 -12.27
C PHE A 125 6.09 -12.48 -12.52
N GLY A 126 5.57 -13.09 -11.46
CA GLY A 126 4.76 -14.29 -11.57
C GLY A 126 3.40 -14.02 -12.22
N LYS A 127 2.66 -15.07 -12.49
CA LYS A 127 1.35 -14.99 -13.15
C LYS A 127 0.43 -13.96 -12.48
N THR A 128 -0.07 -13.01 -13.28
CA THR A 128 -1.04 -12.00 -12.84
C THR A 128 -2.35 -12.66 -12.39
N GLN A 129 -2.85 -12.22 -11.24
CA GLN A 129 -4.16 -12.60 -10.72
C GLN A 129 -5.23 -11.62 -11.19
N LEU A 130 -6.13 -12.07 -12.05
CA LEU A 130 -7.24 -11.24 -12.50
C LEU A 130 -8.44 -11.39 -11.55
N LYS A 131 -8.89 -10.26 -11.00
CA LYS A 131 -10.17 -10.19 -10.25
C LYS A 131 -11.31 -10.03 -11.24
N LYS A 132 -12.28 -10.93 -11.18
CA LYS A 132 -13.49 -10.85 -12.00
C LYS A 132 -14.45 -9.77 -11.50
N HIS A 133 -15.26 -9.24 -12.40
CA HIS A 133 -16.29 -8.27 -12.06
C HIS A 133 -17.29 -8.87 -11.06
N ASN A 134 -17.57 -8.12 -9.99
CA ASN A 134 -18.66 -8.44 -9.08
C ASN A 134 -19.81 -7.44 -9.33
N PRO A 135 -20.95 -7.87 -9.90
CA PRO A 135 -22.05 -6.98 -10.27
C PRO A 135 -22.72 -6.28 -9.07
N LYS A 136 -22.46 -6.78 -7.84
CA LYS A 136 -22.97 -6.16 -6.60
C LYS A 136 -22.14 -4.97 -6.11
N THR A 137 -20.97 -4.72 -6.70
CA THR A 137 -20.08 -3.64 -6.27
C THR A 137 -19.89 -2.60 -7.36
N VAL A 138 -20.12 -1.31 -7.01
CA VAL A 138 -19.80 -0.19 -7.88
C VAL A 138 -18.35 0.20 -7.64
N ARG A 139 -17.47 -0.06 -8.62
CA ARG A 139 -16.07 0.34 -8.55
C ARG A 139 -15.94 1.84 -8.75
N ARG A 140 -15.23 2.50 -7.82
CA ARG A 140 -14.87 3.92 -7.90
C ARG A 140 -13.44 4.15 -8.37
N ASN A 141 -12.54 3.21 -8.11
CA ASN A 141 -11.13 3.29 -8.52
C ASN A 141 -11.00 2.60 -9.89
N VAL A 142 -11.19 3.38 -10.95
CA VAL A 142 -11.09 3.01 -12.36
C VAL A 142 -10.40 4.14 -13.10
N GLY A 143 -9.68 3.88 -14.19
CA GLY A 143 -9.01 4.88 -15.01
C GLY A 143 -7.51 4.67 -15.10
N GLU A 144 -6.81 5.64 -15.66
CA GLU A 144 -5.39 5.59 -15.99
C GLU A 144 -4.48 5.39 -14.76
N ASP A 145 -4.88 5.89 -13.59
CA ASP A 145 -4.14 5.78 -12.33
C ASP A 145 -4.37 4.45 -11.59
N TYR A 146 -5.15 3.52 -12.18
CA TYR A 146 -5.45 2.26 -11.53
C TYR A 146 -4.45 1.16 -11.91
N HIS A 147 -3.49 0.88 -11.05
CA HIS A 147 -2.44 -0.12 -11.26
C HIS A 147 -2.66 -1.42 -10.46
N GLY A 148 -3.83 -1.62 -9.85
CA GLY A 148 -4.12 -2.81 -9.03
C GLY A 148 -3.31 -2.84 -7.72
N CYS A 149 -3.08 -4.05 -7.24
CA CYS A 149 -2.26 -4.28 -6.04
C CYS A 149 -1.03 -5.11 -6.40
N LEU A 150 0.12 -4.76 -5.84
CA LEU A 150 1.29 -5.63 -5.88
C LEU A 150 1.22 -6.63 -4.72
N VAL A 151 1.52 -7.88 -5.02
CA VAL A 151 1.65 -8.96 -4.04
C VAL A 151 3.13 -9.33 -3.96
N ILE A 152 3.70 -9.23 -2.76
CA ILE A 152 5.05 -9.67 -2.44
C ILE A 152 4.96 -10.97 -1.66
N TYR A 153 5.50 -12.05 -2.21
CA TYR A 153 5.67 -13.33 -1.53
C TYR A 153 7.13 -13.47 -1.10
N VAL A 154 7.35 -13.73 0.17
CA VAL A 154 8.70 -14.07 0.68
C VAL A 154 8.81 -15.58 0.76
N ARG A 155 9.68 -16.17 -0.05
CA ARG A 155 9.92 -17.61 -0.07
C ARG A 155 10.64 -18.06 1.22
N ARG A 156 10.36 -19.29 1.69
CA ARG A 156 11.01 -19.87 2.89
C ARG A 156 10.96 -18.95 4.10
N SER A 157 9.80 -18.35 4.38
CA SER A 157 9.61 -17.30 5.38
C SER A 157 8.72 -17.71 6.56
N ALA A 158 8.62 -19.00 6.86
CA ALA A 158 7.83 -19.47 8.02
C ALA A 158 8.34 -18.85 9.33
N ASP A 159 9.65 -18.87 9.55
CA ASP A 159 10.25 -18.28 10.75
C ASP A 159 10.04 -16.77 10.82
N LEU A 160 10.22 -16.05 9.68
CA LEU A 160 9.93 -14.62 9.61
C LEU A 160 8.48 -14.32 10.02
N THR A 161 7.54 -15.14 9.57
CA THR A 161 6.13 -14.97 9.92
C THR A 161 5.89 -15.14 11.42
N LEU A 162 6.56 -16.10 12.06
CA LEU A 162 6.51 -16.30 13.52
C LEU A 162 7.20 -15.15 14.27
N GLN A 163 8.35 -14.69 13.79
CA GLN A 163 9.04 -13.53 14.35
C GLN A 163 8.16 -12.28 14.33
N ILE A 164 7.50 -12.00 13.18
CA ILE A 164 6.58 -10.85 13.07
C ILE A 164 5.46 -10.95 14.11
N ALA A 165 4.86 -12.13 14.28
CA ALA A 165 3.82 -12.33 15.29
C ALA A 165 4.34 -12.01 16.71
N GLY A 166 5.52 -12.52 17.07
CA GLY A 166 6.15 -12.23 18.35
C GLY A 166 6.50 -10.75 18.54
N TRP A 167 6.98 -10.06 17.50
CA TRP A 167 7.23 -8.61 17.56
C TRP A 167 5.95 -7.80 17.77
N CYS A 168 4.85 -8.18 17.11
CA CYS A 168 3.55 -7.54 17.34
C CYS A 168 3.08 -7.72 18.79
N GLU A 169 3.23 -8.92 19.36
CA GLU A 169 2.92 -9.17 20.76
C GLU A 169 3.80 -8.34 21.70
N GLY A 170 5.10 -8.25 21.42
CA GLY A 170 6.03 -7.40 22.17
C GLY A 170 5.64 -5.92 22.15
N LEU A 171 5.29 -5.39 20.98
CA LEU A 171 4.82 -4.00 20.83
C LEU A 171 3.54 -3.76 21.64
N THR A 172 2.56 -4.67 21.56
CA THR A 172 1.30 -4.52 22.30
C THR A 172 1.49 -4.64 23.81
N ALA A 173 2.43 -5.47 24.28
CA ALA A 173 2.76 -5.58 25.71
C ALA A 173 3.33 -4.26 26.26
N LEU A 174 4.12 -3.54 25.49
CA LEU A 174 4.65 -2.22 25.88
C LEU A 174 3.56 -1.13 25.96
N CYS A 175 2.52 -1.22 25.13
CA CYS A 175 1.41 -0.26 25.15
C CYS A 175 0.43 -0.46 26.30
N ARG A 176 0.51 -1.59 27.05
CA ARG A 176 -0.37 -1.89 28.18
C ARG A 176 0.22 -1.48 29.54
N ARG A 177 1.41 -0.94 29.55
CA ARG A 177 2.08 -0.38 30.73
C ARG A 177 1.81 1.12 30.88
#